data_aa11aba517f7f78773bd5e999c564083
#
_entry.id   aa11aba517f7f78773bd5e999c564083
#
_cell.length_a   1.000
_cell.length_b   1.000
_cell.length_c   1.000
_cell.angle_alpha   90.00
_cell.angle_beta   90.00
_cell.angle_gamma   90.00
#
_symmetry.space_group_name_H-M   'P 1'
#
loop_
_entity.id
_entity.type
_entity.pdbx_description
1 polymer ?
#
loop_
_entity_poly.entity_id
_entity_poly.type
_entity_poly.pdbx_seq_one_letter_code
_entity_poly.pdbx_strand_id
1 'polypeptide(L)'
;PKSKLSILGNISGFSQTITDQNISTSFKSTGIGVSLGYTFFSNKKLQLIPYLGTEFSWLNLNIINDVSPNSTFINYLSGTTNQYEMSATNLLANIGIVSKKSFFIDEKSFNKLVIGIRTGYSTPVLKTIWTVSETELNDGPIINTGGFYAGIIIGLEL
;
A
#
# COMPACT_ATOMS: atom_id res chain seq x y z
N PRO A 1 -16.54 -16.93 -26.26
CA PRO A 1 -16.73 -15.63 -25.61
C PRO A 1 -15.68 -15.54 -24.50
N LYS A 2 -14.71 -14.60 -24.62
CA LYS A 2 -13.74 -14.36 -23.55
C LYS A 2 -14.50 -13.88 -22.31
N SER A 3 -14.17 -14.46 -21.16
CA SER A 3 -14.71 -13.99 -19.89
C SER A 3 -14.46 -12.49 -19.75
N LYS A 4 -15.51 -11.73 -19.50
CA LYS A 4 -15.42 -10.28 -19.25
C LYS A 4 -15.03 -9.97 -17.80
N LEU A 5 -15.11 -10.96 -16.91
CA LEU A 5 -14.76 -10.84 -15.50
C LEU A 5 -13.26 -11.13 -15.30
N SER A 6 -12.59 -10.35 -14.49
CA SER A 6 -11.17 -10.48 -14.15
C SER A 6 -11.00 -10.40 -12.64
N ILE A 7 -10.12 -11.24 -12.09
CA ILE A 7 -9.63 -11.12 -10.72
C ILE A 7 -8.24 -10.51 -10.80
N LEU A 8 -7.98 -9.50 -10.00
CA LEU A 8 -6.74 -8.74 -9.96
C LEU A 8 -6.18 -8.81 -8.54
N GLY A 9 -4.94 -9.30 -8.40
CA GLY A 9 -4.17 -9.20 -7.16
C GLY A 9 -3.27 -7.97 -7.20
N ASN A 10 -2.96 -7.39 -6.04
CA ASN A 10 -1.97 -6.33 -5.91
C ASN A 10 -1.17 -6.46 -4.62
N ILE A 11 0.06 -6.00 -4.70
CA ILE A 11 0.92 -5.73 -3.56
C ILE A 11 1.28 -4.26 -3.62
N SER A 12 1.20 -3.57 -2.51
CA SER A 12 1.52 -2.15 -2.39
C SER A 12 2.61 -1.94 -1.34
N GLY A 13 3.36 -0.86 -1.47
CA GLY A 13 4.35 -0.45 -0.50
C GLY A 13 4.60 1.05 -0.57
N PHE A 14 4.74 1.66 0.59
CA PHE A 14 5.06 3.07 0.73
C PHE A 14 6.02 3.26 1.91
N SER A 15 6.98 4.15 1.77
CA SER A 15 7.88 4.55 2.85
C SER A 15 8.19 6.02 2.73
N GLN A 16 8.07 6.74 3.84
CA GLN A 16 8.43 8.14 3.94
C GLN A 16 9.13 8.40 5.27
N THR A 17 10.19 9.19 5.24
CA THR A 17 10.86 9.66 6.44
C THR A 17 10.90 11.19 6.39
N ILE A 18 10.51 11.80 7.49
CA ILE A 18 10.55 13.26 7.68
C ILE A 18 11.44 13.50 8.89
N THR A 19 12.43 14.36 8.71
CA THR A 19 13.32 14.78 9.81
C THR A 19 13.16 16.28 9.99
N ASP A 20 12.83 16.67 11.21
CA ASP A 20 12.73 18.07 11.61
C ASP A 20 13.52 18.26 12.89
N GLN A 21 14.53 19.12 12.84
CA GLN A 21 15.50 19.35 13.91
C GLN A 21 16.07 18.03 14.47
N ASN A 22 15.62 17.62 15.65
CA ASN A 22 16.10 16.42 16.36
C ASN A 22 15.08 15.28 16.32
N ILE A 23 13.96 15.43 15.59
CA ILE A 23 12.91 14.40 15.50
C ILE A 23 12.91 13.82 14.09
N SER A 24 13.11 12.52 14.01
CA SER A 24 12.95 11.76 12.77
C SER A 24 11.72 10.86 12.86
N THR A 25 10.79 11.05 11.95
CA THR A 25 9.56 10.25 11.85
C THR A 25 9.59 9.45 10.58
N SER A 26 9.57 8.13 10.69
CA SER A 26 9.51 7.19 9.57
C SER A 26 8.17 6.48 9.55
N PHE A 27 7.45 6.60 8.44
CA PHE A 27 6.21 5.90 8.18
C PHE A 27 6.41 4.88 7.06
N LYS A 28 6.02 3.63 7.31
CA LYS A 28 6.04 2.55 6.33
C LYS A 28 4.66 1.91 6.24
N SER A 29 4.24 1.60 5.02
CA SER A 29 3.02 0.85 4.75
C SER A 29 3.32 -0.25 3.75
N THR A 30 2.82 -1.45 4.01
CA THR A 30 2.80 -2.56 3.05
C THR A 30 1.40 -3.13 2.98
N GLY A 31 0.96 -3.56 1.80
CA GLY A 31 -0.39 -4.07 1.64
C GLY A 31 -0.49 -5.17 0.60
N ILE A 32 -1.54 -5.97 0.76
CA ILE A 32 -1.95 -7.00 -0.19
C ILE A 32 -3.45 -6.84 -0.46
N GLY A 33 -3.85 -6.92 -1.72
CA GLY A 33 -5.24 -6.72 -2.08
C GLY A 33 -5.73 -7.62 -3.20
N VAL A 34 -7.05 -7.72 -3.28
CA VAL A 34 -7.77 -8.42 -4.34
C VAL A 34 -8.90 -7.54 -4.86
N SER A 35 -9.09 -7.57 -6.18
CA SER A 35 -10.11 -6.77 -6.84
C SER A 35 -10.82 -7.57 -7.92
N LEU A 36 -12.10 -7.29 -8.11
CA LEU A 36 -12.90 -7.81 -9.20
C LEU A 36 -13.07 -6.71 -10.26
N GLY A 37 -12.72 -7.03 -11.49
CA GLY A 37 -12.80 -6.13 -12.63
C GLY A 37 -13.69 -6.67 -13.72
N TYR A 38 -14.30 -5.76 -14.48
CA TYR A 38 -15.12 -6.10 -15.64
C TYR A 38 -14.53 -5.44 -16.89
N THR A 39 -14.19 -6.25 -17.91
CA THR A 39 -13.70 -5.73 -19.17
C THR A 39 -14.78 -4.98 -19.91
N PHE A 40 -14.80 -3.65 -19.77
CA PHE A 40 -15.77 -2.76 -20.42
C PHE A 40 -15.43 -2.54 -21.90
N PHE A 41 -14.15 -2.35 -22.18
CA PHE A 41 -13.65 -2.13 -23.53
C PHE A 41 -12.47 -3.04 -23.82
N SER A 42 -12.47 -3.68 -24.98
CA SER A 42 -11.37 -4.54 -25.42
C SER A 42 -11.21 -4.47 -26.93
N ASN A 43 -10.03 -4.07 -27.36
CA ASN A 43 -9.60 -4.19 -28.74
C ASN A 43 -8.22 -4.88 -28.80
N LYS A 44 -7.66 -5.06 -30.02
CA LYS A 44 -6.34 -5.71 -30.21
C LYS A 44 -5.17 -4.97 -29.50
N LYS A 45 -5.35 -3.69 -29.13
CA LYS A 45 -4.27 -2.84 -28.61
C LYS A 45 -4.46 -2.46 -27.15
N LEU A 46 -5.70 -2.41 -26.66
CA LEU A 46 -6.01 -1.86 -25.33
C LEU A 46 -7.23 -2.55 -24.72
N GLN A 47 -7.16 -2.78 -23.43
CA GLN A 47 -8.29 -3.22 -22.61
C GLN A 47 -8.48 -2.24 -21.45
N LEU A 48 -9.73 -1.84 -21.21
CA LEU A 48 -10.13 -1.03 -20.06
C LEU A 48 -11.00 -1.85 -19.13
N ILE A 49 -10.60 -1.90 -17.86
CA ILE A 49 -11.20 -2.75 -16.84
C ILE A 49 -11.45 -1.90 -15.58
N PRO A 50 -12.67 -1.33 -15.42
CA PRO A 50 -13.08 -0.83 -14.12
C PRO A 50 -13.08 -1.96 -13.10
N TYR A 51 -12.71 -1.67 -11.87
CA TYR A 51 -12.63 -2.65 -10.79
C TYR A 51 -13.06 -2.07 -9.46
N LEU A 52 -13.47 -2.98 -8.58
CA LEU A 52 -13.73 -2.76 -7.16
C LEU A 52 -12.97 -3.82 -6.37
N GLY A 53 -12.37 -3.44 -5.26
CA GLY A 53 -11.59 -4.39 -4.47
C GLY A 53 -11.36 -3.96 -3.04
N THR A 54 -10.62 -4.80 -2.34
CA THR A 54 -10.19 -4.55 -0.97
C THR A 54 -8.69 -4.78 -0.86
N GLU A 55 -8.07 -4.08 0.08
CA GLU A 55 -6.66 -4.21 0.40
C GLU A 55 -6.48 -4.19 1.90
N PHE A 56 -5.75 -5.17 2.41
CA PHE A 56 -5.31 -5.23 3.78
C PHE A 56 -3.89 -4.67 3.86
N SER A 57 -3.67 -3.68 4.72
CA SER A 57 -2.37 -3.01 4.86
C SER A 57 -1.86 -3.05 6.30
N TRP A 58 -0.54 -3.19 6.43
CA TRP A 58 0.21 -3.08 7.66
C TRP A 58 0.94 -1.74 7.67
N LEU A 59 0.78 -1.01 8.76
CA LEU A 59 1.33 0.32 8.96
C LEU A 59 2.34 0.26 10.10
N ASN A 60 3.51 0.87 9.90
CA ASN A 60 4.51 1.06 10.94
C ASN A 60 4.90 2.53 11.00
N LEU A 61 4.83 3.11 12.18
CA LEU A 61 5.25 4.47 12.49
C LEU A 61 6.37 4.39 13.52
N ASN A 62 7.53 4.89 13.15
CA ASN A 62 8.70 4.98 14.03
C ASN A 62 9.07 6.44 14.23
N ILE A 63 9.10 6.88 15.48
CA ILE A 63 9.47 8.23 15.86
C ILE A 63 10.74 8.13 16.70
N ILE A 64 11.81 8.75 16.22
CA ILE A 64 13.10 8.83 16.90
C ILE A 64 13.32 10.29 17.27
N ASN A 65 13.54 10.53 18.55
CA ASN A 65 13.95 11.83 19.04
C ASN A 65 15.47 11.77 19.35
N ASP A 66 16.27 12.35 18.47
CA ASP A 66 17.71 12.44 18.67
C ASP A 66 17.99 13.45 19.79
N VAL A 67 18.24 12.91 20.98
CA VAL A 67 18.69 13.73 22.10
C VAL A 67 20.06 14.28 21.76
N SER A 68 20.21 15.59 21.96
CA SER A 68 21.47 16.32 21.81
C SER A 68 22.67 15.54 22.38
N PRO A 69 23.83 15.53 21.72
CA PRO A 69 25.04 14.79 22.14
C PRO A 69 25.57 15.19 23.53
N ASN A 70 24.96 16.15 24.20
CA ASN A 70 25.25 16.51 25.60
C ASN A 70 24.45 15.71 26.65
N SER A 71 23.73 14.67 26.26
CA SER A 71 23.08 13.80 27.22
C SER A 71 24.15 13.04 28.02
N THR A 72 24.14 13.24 29.32
CA THR A 72 25.07 12.56 30.25
C THR A 72 24.80 11.04 30.23
N PHE A 73 25.82 10.23 30.51
CA PHE A 73 25.74 8.77 30.64
C PHE A 73 24.59 8.31 31.56
N ILE A 74 24.21 9.12 32.54
CA ILE A 74 23.07 8.89 33.44
C ILE A 74 21.75 8.93 32.69
N ASN A 75 21.56 9.83 31.73
CA ASN A 75 20.35 9.92 30.89
C ASN A 75 20.24 8.71 29.94
N TYR A 76 21.36 8.16 29.51
CA TYR A 76 21.42 6.94 28.71
C TYR A 76 21.00 5.70 29.53
N LEU A 77 21.44 5.63 30.80
CA LEU A 77 21.10 4.53 31.70
C LEU A 77 19.68 4.62 32.28
N SER A 78 19.09 5.81 32.31
CA SER A 78 17.71 6.00 32.82
C SER A 78 16.62 5.49 31.88
N GLY A 79 17.00 4.93 30.72
CA GLY A 79 16.07 4.22 29.83
C GLY A 79 15.01 5.10 29.19
N THR A 80 15.24 6.43 29.08
CA THR A 80 14.43 7.27 28.21
C THR A 80 14.72 6.89 26.76
N THR A 81 14.12 5.80 26.32
CA THR A 81 14.12 5.40 24.92
C THR A 81 13.39 6.49 24.17
N ASN A 82 14.16 7.28 23.43
CA ASN A 82 13.64 8.35 22.60
C ASN A 82 13.10 7.79 21.25
N GLN A 83 12.79 6.52 21.23
CA GLN A 83 12.24 5.84 20.07
C GLN A 83 10.90 5.23 20.43
N TYR A 84 9.88 5.60 19.66
CA TYR A 84 8.53 5.06 19.77
C TYR A 84 8.18 4.34 18.46
N GLU A 85 7.87 3.06 18.56
CA GLU A 85 7.42 2.26 17.44
C GLU A 85 5.95 1.89 17.67
N MET A 86 5.13 2.24 16.68
CA MET A 86 3.71 1.93 16.66
C MET A 86 3.39 1.16 15.39
N SER A 87 2.55 0.16 15.51
CA SER A 87 2.04 -0.61 14.37
C SER A 87 0.52 -0.54 14.33
N ALA A 88 -0.03 -0.67 13.12
CA ALA A 88 -1.46 -0.77 12.91
C ALA A 88 -1.78 -1.61 11.68
N THR A 89 -3.01 -2.09 11.63
CA THR A 89 -3.57 -2.72 10.45
C THR A 89 -4.76 -1.92 9.93
N ASN A 90 -4.95 -1.94 8.63
CA ASN A 90 -6.06 -1.22 8.01
C ASN A 90 -6.66 -2.04 6.87
N LEU A 91 -7.98 -1.91 6.70
CA LEU A 91 -8.71 -2.46 5.57
C LEU A 91 -9.18 -1.31 4.69
N LEU A 92 -8.76 -1.32 3.43
CA LEU A 92 -9.10 -0.31 2.44
C LEU A 92 -10.10 -0.88 1.43
N ALA A 93 -11.06 -0.08 1.01
CA ALA A 93 -11.85 -0.32 -0.19
C ALA A 93 -11.24 0.46 -1.35
N ASN A 94 -11.11 -0.19 -2.51
CA ASN A 94 -10.47 0.35 -3.70
C ASN A 94 -11.46 0.37 -4.86
N ILE A 95 -11.52 1.50 -5.57
CA ILE A 95 -12.24 1.62 -6.84
C ILE A 95 -11.33 2.25 -7.87
N GLY A 96 -11.35 1.76 -9.12
CA GLY A 96 -10.48 2.34 -10.13
C GLY A 96 -10.64 1.73 -11.51
N ILE A 97 -9.66 2.02 -12.36
CA ILE A 97 -9.57 1.55 -13.73
C ILE A 97 -8.18 0.99 -14.00
N VAL A 98 -8.15 -0.16 -14.65
CA VAL A 98 -6.95 -0.73 -15.27
C VAL A 98 -7.01 -0.50 -16.76
N SER A 99 -5.93 0.05 -17.31
CA SER A 99 -5.65 0.11 -18.74
C SER A 99 -4.49 -0.82 -19.04
N LYS A 100 -4.71 -1.89 -19.79
CA LYS A 100 -3.67 -2.88 -20.09
C LYS A 100 -3.59 -3.23 -21.56
N LYS A 101 -2.38 -3.65 -21.98
CA LYS A 101 -2.09 -4.19 -23.29
C LYS A 101 -1.41 -5.55 -23.14
N SER A 102 -1.84 -6.53 -23.93
CA SER A 102 -1.25 -7.86 -23.97
C SER A 102 -0.37 -8.02 -25.21
N PHE A 103 0.82 -8.59 -25.03
CA PHE A 103 1.79 -8.88 -26.07
C PHE A 103 2.02 -10.41 -26.11
N PHE A 104 2.01 -11.04 -27.28
CA PHE A 104 2.38 -12.44 -27.40
C PHE A 104 3.87 -12.61 -27.12
N ILE A 105 4.24 -13.54 -26.24
CA ILE A 105 5.63 -13.94 -26.01
C ILE A 105 6.01 -15.04 -27.01
N ASP A 106 5.08 -15.98 -27.21
CA ASP A 106 5.25 -17.08 -28.15
C ASP A 106 3.88 -17.43 -28.76
N GLU A 107 3.81 -17.43 -30.10
CA GLU A 107 2.57 -17.73 -30.81
C GLU A 107 2.09 -19.18 -30.61
N LYS A 108 3.01 -20.10 -30.25
CA LYS A 108 2.72 -21.53 -30.06
C LYS A 108 2.17 -21.83 -28.65
N SER A 109 2.55 -21.06 -27.63
CA SER A 109 2.20 -21.35 -26.23
C SER A 109 1.01 -20.56 -25.69
N PHE A 110 0.40 -19.68 -26.48
CA PHE A 110 -0.71 -18.80 -26.07
C PHE A 110 -0.38 -17.84 -24.90
N ASN A 111 0.87 -17.85 -24.42
CA ASN A 111 1.29 -17.01 -23.31
C ASN A 111 1.46 -15.56 -23.74
N LYS A 112 0.87 -14.64 -22.97
CA LYS A 112 0.97 -13.21 -23.26
C LYS A 112 1.56 -12.47 -22.07
N LEU A 113 2.50 -11.59 -22.36
CA LEU A 113 2.93 -10.58 -21.42
C LEU A 113 1.88 -9.46 -21.37
N VAL A 114 1.46 -9.09 -20.18
CA VAL A 114 0.53 -8.00 -19.94
C VAL A 114 1.28 -6.84 -19.29
N ILE A 115 1.17 -5.68 -19.89
CA ILE A 115 1.67 -4.42 -19.31
C ILE A 115 0.52 -3.42 -19.25
N GLY A 116 0.40 -2.72 -18.15
CA GLY A 116 -0.69 -1.77 -17.97
C GLY A 116 -0.45 -0.76 -16.86
N ILE A 117 -1.41 0.14 -16.74
CA ILE A 117 -1.48 1.15 -15.68
C ILE A 117 -2.77 0.92 -14.90
N ARG A 118 -2.65 0.98 -13.59
CA ARG A 118 -3.77 0.96 -12.65
C ARG A 118 -3.87 2.32 -11.99
N THR A 119 -5.04 2.90 -12.00
CA THR A 119 -5.34 4.15 -11.28
C THR A 119 -6.64 4.00 -10.52
N GLY A 120 -6.74 4.66 -9.39
CA GLY A 120 -7.95 4.56 -8.59
C GLY A 120 -7.91 5.42 -7.35
N TYR A 121 -8.91 5.19 -6.52
CA TYR A 121 -9.06 5.80 -5.21
C TYR A 121 -9.25 4.70 -4.17
N SER A 122 -8.56 4.83 -3.05
CA SER A 122 -8.73 3.97 -1.88
C SER A 122 -9.30 4.74 -0.72
N THR A 123 -10.11 4.08 0.11
CA THR A 123 -10.67 4.66 1.32
C THR A 123 -10.62 3.63 2.45
N PRO A 124 -10.26 4.02 3.69
CA PRO A 124 -10.32 3.13 4.83
C PRO A 124 -11.77 2.73 5.12
N VAL A 125 -12.00 1.44 5.34
CA VAL A 125 -13.32 0.86 5.69
C VAL A 125 -13.50 0.85 7.19
N LEU A 126 -12.41 0.66 7.94
CA LEU A 126 -12.41 0.59 9.39
C LEU A 126 -11.49 1.68 9.96
N LYS A 127 -11.79 2.09 11.20
CA LYS A 127 -10.91 2.99 11.95
C LYS A 127 -9.58 2.28 12.19
N THR A 128 -8.47 2.97 11.93
CA THR A 128 -7.13 2.45 12.22
C THR A 128 -6.93 2.40 13.74
N ILE A 129 -6.57 1.23 14.24
CA ILE A 129 -6.25 1.00 15.65
C ILE A 129 -4.74 0.81 15.74
N TRP A 130 -4.08 1.66 16.50
CA TRP A 130 -2.65 1.60 16.73
C TRP A 130 -2.32 0.74 17.94
N THR A 131 -1.21 0.02 17.87
CA THR A 131 -0.67 -0.76 18.97
C THR A 131 0.78 -0.37 19.25
N VAL A 132 1.12 -0.33 20.53
CA VAL A 132 2.49 -0.20 21.04
C VAL A 132 2.76 -1.36 21.96
N SER A 133 3.79 -2.14 21.68
CA SER A 133 4.13 -3.34 22.51
C SER A 133 2.90 -4.20 22.82
N GLU A 134 2.09 -4.51 21.76
CA GLU A 134 0.86 -5.32 21.86
C GLU A 134 -0.32 -4.67 22.62
N THR A 135 -0.17 -3.44 23.07
CA THR A 135 -1.24 -2.70 23.75
C THR A 135 -1.92 -1.71 22.79
N GLU A 136 -3.24 -1.77 22.72
CA GLU A 136 -4.02 -0.83 21.88
C GLU A 136 -3.97 0.59 22.46
N LEU A 137 -3.78 1.57 21.57
CA LEU A 137 -3.83 2.99 21.90
C LEU A 137 -5.22 3.54 21.57
N ASN A 138 -5.89 4.10 22.59
CA ASN A 138 -7.21 4.72 22.41
C ASN A 138 -7.16 6.00 21.57
N ASP A 139 -6.04 6.75 21.65
CA ASP A 139 -5.84 8.06 21.00
C ASP A 139 -4.62 8.07 20.07
N GLY A 140 -4.46 7.00 19.26
CA GLY A 140 -3.39 6.94 18.28
C GLY A 140 -3.54 8.00 17.17
N PRO A 141 -2.46 8.27 16.41
CA PRO A 141 -2.48 9.28 15.35
C PRO A 141 -3.54 8.98 14.31
N ILE A 142 -4.32 10.00 13.92
CA ILE A 142 -5.29 9.88 12.84
C ILE A 142 -4.53 9.97 11.53
N ILE A 143 -4.35 8.83 10.85
CA ILE A 143 -3.73 8.78 9.53
C ILE A 143 -4.81 8.48 8.49
N ASN A 144 -4.93 9.37 7.51
CA ASN A 144 -5.75 9.10 6.34
C ASN A 144 -4.93 8.24 5.36
N THR A 145 -5.15 6.94 5.40
CA THR A 145 -4.49 5.97 4.51
C THR A 145 -5.16 5.85 3.14
N GLY A 146 -6.26 6.57 2.93
CA GLY A 146 -6.97 6.65 1.66
C GLY A 146 -6.41 7.75 0.76
N GLY A 147 -6.73 7.67 -0.54
CA GLY A 147 -6.34 8.67 -1.52
C GLY A 147 -6.29 8.13 -2.94
N PHE A 148 -5.92 9.01 -3.86
CA PHE A 148 -5.64 8.63 -5.24
C PHE A 148 -4.33 7.86 -5.34
N TYR A 149 -4.31 6.84 -6.19
CA TYR A 149 -3.10 6.09 -6.48
C TYR A 149 -2.97 5.80 -7.98
N ALA A 150 -1.73 5.58 -8.40
CA ALA A 150 -1.38 5.09 -9.71
C ALA A 150 -0.28 4.03 -9.57
N GLY A 151 -0.32 3.01 -10.42
CA GLY A 151 0.66 1.93 -10.40
C GLY A 151 0.80 1.28 -11.77
N ILE A 152 1.90 0.54 -11.93
CA ILE A 152 2.17 -0.26 -13.13
C ILE A 152 1.73 -1.69 -12.87
N ILE A 153 1.15 -2.32 -13.88
CA ILE A 153 0.80 -3.73 -13.88
C ILE A 153 1.75 -4.45 -14.84
N ILE A 154 2.35 -5.53 -14.36
CA ILE A 154 3.07 -6.50 -15.19
C ILE A 154 2.53 -7.87 -14.84
N GLY A 155 2.16 -8.66 -15.83
CA GLY A 155 1.56 -9.97 -15.59
C GLY A 155 1.68 -10.90 -16.80
N LEU A 156 1.28 -12.15 -16.59
CA LEU A 156 1.17 -13.17 -17.61
C LEU A 156 -0.31 -13.57 -17.76
N GLU A 157 -0.78 -13.65 -18.98
CA GLU A 157 -2.11 -14.19 -19.33
C GLU A 157 -1.87 -15.54 -20.02
N LEU A 158 -2.39 -16.60 -19.40
CA LEU A 158 -2.31 -17.99 -19.86
C LEU A 158 -3.47 -18.34 -20.78
#